data_a2ade44d7cb8a1dee3d423d94ce9f0e2
#
_entry.id   a2ade44d7cb8a1dee3d423d94ce9f0e2
#
_cell.length_a   1.000
_cell.length_b   1.000
_cell.length_c   1.000
_cell.angle_alpha   90.00
_cell.angle_beta   90.00
_cell.angle_gamma   90.00
#
_symmetry.space_group_name_H-M   'P 1'
#
loop_
_entity.id
_entity.type
_entity.pdbx_description
1 polymer ?
#
loop_
_entity_poly.entity_id
_entity_poly.type
_entity_poly.pdbx_seq_one_letter_code
_entity_poly.pdbx_strand_id
1 'polypeptide(L)'
;TRCSRDWSSDVCSSDLGQVTYAHAGVGGATHVGMEEFAMAAGVQFNHVPYKGGAEALQGVLGGHVDALADSSSWAPHVEAGKLRLLATWGEQRTPRFKDVPTLKELGYNVVVDAPNGIGAPKGVDPAILARLRDAFRQAVASPEFKAVTDRIDAPVMYLDGPDYEKYVNAVYQKETVLIDKLKLRELMKG
;
A
#
# COMPACT_ATOMS: atom_id res chain seq x y z
N THR A 1 6.86 17.71 -26.01
CA THR A 1 7.93 16.76 -26.38
C THR A 1 7.66 15.51 -25.58
N ARG A 2 7.20 14.41 -26.24
CA ARG A 2 6.94 13.11 -25.60
C ARG A 2 8.27 12.60 -25.03
N CYS A 3 8.38 12.47 -23.73
CA CYS A 3 9.41 11.66 -23.10
C CYS A 3 9.28 10.24 -23.63
N SER A 4 10.36 9.71 -24.22
CA SER A 4 10.43 8.32 -24.65
C SER A 4 10.31 7.42 -23.43
N ARG A 5 9.69 6.24 -23.60
CA ARG A 5 9.44 5.22 -22.57
C ARG A 5 10.68 4.61 -21.92
N ASP A 6 11.80 5.28 -22.00
CA ASP A 6 13.05 4.87 -21.36
C ASP A 6 13.23 5.63 -20.05
N TRP A 7 12.80 5.02 -18.96
CA TRP A 7 12.82 5.55 -17.60
C TRP A 7 14.23 5.67 -17.00
N SER A 8 15.28 5.61 -17.82
CA SER A 8 16.63 5.47 -17.30
C SER A 8 17.37 6.77 -17.00
N SER A 9 16.89 7.95 -17.39
CA SER A 9 17.70 9.17 -17.14
C SER A 9 17.03 10.54 -17.14
N ASP A 10 15.81 10.72 -17.63
CA ASP A 10 15.27 12.07 -17.86
C ASP A 10 13.82 12.29 -17.37
N VAL A 11 13.51 11.90 -16.15
CA VAL A 11 12.39 12.54 -15.45
C VAL A 11 12.90 13.89 -14.96
N CYS A 12 12.78 14.90 -15.81
CA CYS A 12 13.03 16.27 -15.42
C CYS A 12 12.18 16.60 -14.20
N SER A 13 12.78 17.13 -13.16
CA SER A 13 12.10 17.58 -11.94
C SER A 13 10.94 18.57 -12.21
N SER A 14 10.90 19.18 -13.39
CA SER A 14 9.83 20.05 -13.88
C SER A 14 8.53 19.33 -14.25
N ASP A 15 8.56 18.03 -14.56
CA ASP A 15 7.41 17.28 -15.09
C ASP A 15 6.74 16.40 -14.05
N LEU A 16 7.28 16.26 -12.84
CA LEU A 16 6.71 15.43 -11.76
C LEU A 16 5.31 15.87 -11.35
N GLY A 17 4.98 17.15 -11.44
CA GLY A 17 3.63 17.66 -11.22
C GLY A 17 2.61 17.26 -12.29
N GLN A 18 3.02 16.56 -13.36
CA GLN A 18 2.14 16.02 -14.39
C GLN A 18 1.97 14.50 -14.29
N VAL A 19 2.83 13.81 -13.50
CA VAL A 19 2.73 12.36 -13.33
C VAL A 19 1.46 12.02 -12.57
N THR A 20 0.63 11.20 -13.20
CA THR A 20 -0.62 10.69 -12.62
C THR A 20 -0.39 9.35 -11.95
N TYR A 21 -1.02 9.14 -10.78
CA TYR A 21 -1.01 7.83 -10.14
C TYR A 21 -2.40 7.37 -9.71
N ALA A 22 -2.69 6.09 -9.94
CA ALA A 22 -3.91 5.43 -9.50
C ALA A 22 -3.76 4.91 -8.07
N HIS A 23 -4.84 4.96 -7.30
CA HIS A 23 -4.94 4.36 -5.96
C HIS A 23 -6.36 3.89 -5.65
N ALA A 24 -6.53 3.06 -4.62
CA ALA A 24 -7.78 2.36 -4.29
C ALA A 24 -8.83 3.22 -3.55
N GLY A 25 -8.65 4.53 -3.49
CA GLY A 25 -9.61 5.47 -2.87
C GLY A 25 -8.94 6.54 -2.02
N VAL A 26 -9.59 7.70 -1.93
CA VAL A 26 -9.10 8.87 -1.19
C VAL A 26 -9.02 8.55 0.31
N GLY A 27 -7.89 8.87 0.94
CA GLY A 27 -7.66 8.61 2.36
C GLY A 27 -7.28 7.16 2.69
N GLY A 28 -7.23 6.26 1.71
CA GLY A 28 -6.71 4.89 1.93
C GLY A 28 -5.19 4.86 2.09
N ALA A 29 -4.65 3.76 2.64
CA ALA A 29 -3.23 3.61 2.95
C ALA A 29 -2.32 3.90 1.75
N THR A 30 -2.70 3.44 0.55
CA THR A 30 -1.93 3.66 -0.68
C THR A 30 -1.93 5.12 -1.13
N HIS A 31 -3.03 5.86 -0.93
CA HIS A 31 -3.07 7.29 -1.18
C HIS A 31 -2.23 8.07 -0.17
N VAL A 32 -2.47 7.83 1.13
CA VAL A 32 -1.73 8.51 2.22
C VAL A 32 -0.23 8.24 2.11
N GLY A 33 0.16 7.01 1.80
CA GLY A 33 1.56 6.63 1.61
C GLY A 33 2.23 7.33 0.42
N MET A 34 1.51 7.49 -0.69
CA MET A 34 2.04 8.22 -1.85
C MET A 34 2.20 9.71 -1.56
N GLU A 35 1.27 10.30 -0.82
CA GLU A 35 1.38 11.70 -0.38
C GLU A 35 2.51 11.90 0.65
N GLU A 36 2.71 10.93 1.58
CA GLU A 36 3.87 10.94 2.50
C GLU A 36 5.18 10.87 1.72
N PHE A 37 5.25 10.02 0.69
CA PHE A 37 6.41 9.93 -0.20
C PHE A 37 6.63 11.22 -1.00
N ALA A 38 5.60 11.78 -1.61
CA ALA A 38 5.68 13.03 -2.37
C ALA A 38 6.20 14.18 -1.51
N MET A 39 5.71 14.28 -0.27
CA MET A 39 6.18 15.26 0.70
C MET A 39 7.65 15.04 1.10
N ALA A 40 8.05 13.78 1.34
CA ALA A 40 9.44 13.45 1.69
C ALA A 40 10.42 13.71 0.54
N ALA A 41 9.97 13.51 -0.70
CA ALA A 41 10.75 13.75 -1.91
C ALA A 41 10.72 15.20 -2.39
N GLY A 42 9.84 16.05 -1.83
CA GLY A 42 9.68 17.44 -2.25
C GLY A 42 9.06 17.58 -3.65
N VAL A 43 8.23 16.62 -4.05
CA VAL A 43 7.58 16.56 -5.37
C VAL A 43 6.06 16.54 -5.24
N GLN A 44 5.36 16.78 -6.35
CA GLN A 44 3.90 16.66 -6.42
C GLN A 44 3.52 15.65 -7.50
N PHE A 45 2.47 14.86 -7.22
CA PHE A 45 1.86 13.95 -8.16
C PHE A 45 0.37 14.26 -8.28
N ASN A 46 -0.23 13.92 -9.42
CA ASN A 46 -1.67 14.03 -9.61
C ASN A 46 -2.34 12.68 -9.27
N HIS A 47 -3.06 12.63 -8.16
CA HIS A 47 -3.75 11.42 -7.77
C HIS A 47 -5.04 11.20 -8.56
N VAL A 48 -5.30 9.94 -8.95
CA VAL A 48 -6.52 9.52 -9.63
C VAL A 48 -7.17 8.42 -8.79
N PRO A 49 -8.25 8.72 -8.07
CA PRO A 49 -8.93 7.78 -7.20
C PRO A 49 -9.78 6.79 -8.02
N TYR A 50 -9.67 5.51 -7.68
CA TYR A 50 -10.53 4.44 -8.17
C TYR A 50 -11.33 3.84 -7.01
N LYS A 51 -12.38 3.07 -7.31
CA LYS A 51 -13.23 2.41 -6.28
C LYS A 51 -12.56 1.23 -5.59
N GLY A 52 -11.36 0.84 -6.01
CA GLY A 52 -10.60 -0.25 -5.42
C GLY A 52 -9.33 -0.56 -6.22
N GLY A 53 -8.44 -1.38 -5.64
CA GLY A 53 -7.15 -1.73 -6.26
C GLY A 53 -7.28 -2.41 -7.62
N ALA A 54 -8.29 -3.25 -7.81
CA ALA A 54 -8.52 -3.92 -9.10
C ALA A 54 -8.82 -2.93 -10.25
N GLU A 55 -9.63 -1.91 -10.01
CA GLU A 55 -9.90 -0.86 -11.00
C GLU A 55 -8.66 0.02 -11.23
N ALA A 56 -7.95 0.39 -10.16
CA ALA A 56 -6.70 1.15 -10.25
C ALA A 56 -5.64 0.41 -11.09
N LEU A 57 -5.51 -0.89 -10.89
CA LEU A 57 -4.63 -1.76 -11.68
C LEU A 57 -5.01 -1.77 -13.16
N GLN A 58 -6.31 -1.85 -13.48
CA GLN A 58 -6.75 -1.75 -14.88
C GLN A 58 -6.47 -0.38 -15.48
N GLY A 59 -6.58 0.69 -14.68
CA GLY A 59 -6.24 2.05 -15.11
C GLY A 59 -4.80 2.17 -15.60
N VAL A 60 -3.84 1.66 -14.85
CA VAL A 60 -2.42 1.69 -15.26
C VAL A 60 -2.12 0.73 -16.41
N LEU A 61 -2.71 -0.48 -16.41
CA LEU A 61 -2.54 -1.44 -17.51
C LEU A 61 -3.12 -0.92 -18.83
N GLY A 62 -4.19 -0.13 -18.76
CA GLY A 62 -4.81 0.52 -19.92
C GLY A 62 -4.11 1.81 -20.36
N GLY A 63 -3.05 2.26 -19.65
CA GLY A 63 -2.32 3.49 -19.96
C GLY A 63 -3.11 4.77 -19.68
N HIS A 64 -4.14 4.72 -18.82
CA HIS A 64 -4.94 5.88 -18.43
C HIS A 64 -4.25 6.72 -17.34
N VAL A 65 -3.30 6.15 -16.63
CA VAL A 65 -2.45 6.76 -15.61
C VAL A 65 -1.02 6.25 -15.75
N ASP A 66 -0.05 7.02 -15.26
CA ASP A 66 1.38 6.73 -15.43
C ASP A 66 1.90 5.74 -14.39
N ALA A 67 1.34 5.75 -13.18
CA ALA A 67 1.80 4.93 -12.05
C ALA A 67 0.63 4.32 -11.26
N LEU A 68 0.94 3.32 -10.46
CA LEU A 68 0.02 2.66 -9.55
C LEU A 68 0.61 2.64 -8.13
N ALA A 69 -0.17 3.10 -7.17
CA ALA A 69 0.06 2.92 -5.75
C ALA A 69 -0.91 1.85 -5.22
N ASP A 70 -0.41 0.65 -4.98
CA ASP A 70 -1.26 -0.49 -4.56
C ASP A 70 -0.49 -1.42 -3.61
N SER A 71 -1.20 -2.32 -2.94
CA SER A 71 -0.61 -3.24 -1.96
C SER A 71 0.18 -4.38 -2.59
N SER A 72 -0.47 -5.22 -3.41
CA SER A 72 0.18 -6.43 -3.96
C SER A 72 -0.44 -7.00 -5.24
N SER A 73 -1.54 -6.43 -5.75
CA SER A 73 -2.23 -6.97 -6.93
C SER A 73 -1.40 -6.87 -8.22
N TRP A 74 -0.37 -6.05 -8.22
CA TRP A 74 0.57 -5.82 -9.31
C TRP A 74 1.56 -6.98 -9.56
N ALA A 75 1.81 -7.83 -8.56
CA ALA A 75 2.90 -8.82 -8.61
C ALA A 75 2.87 -9.75 -9.84
N PRO A 76 1.74 -10.37 -10.24
CA PRO A 76 1.69 -11.19 -11.46
C PRO A 76 1.95 -10.40 -12.74
N HIS A 77 1.61 -9.10 -12.75
CA HIS A 77 1.80 -8.23 -13.92
C HIS A 77 3.24 -7.76 -14.06
N VAL A 78 3.97 -7.62 -12.96
CA VAL A 78 5.40 -7.35 -12.97
C VAL A 78 6.16 -8.56 -13.51
N GLU A 79 5.82 -9.77 -13.07
CA GLU A 79 6.41 -11.01 -13.58
C GLU A 79 6.13 -11.23 -15.08
N ALA A 80 4.93 -10.86 -15.52
CA ALA A 80 4.55 -10.91 -16.92
C ALA A 80 5.17 -9.78 -17.78
N GLY A 81 6.01 -8.90 -17.18
CA GLY A 81 6.63 -7.77 -17.86
C GLY A 81 5.67 -6.66 -18.32
N LYS A 82 4.42 -6.67 -17.81
CA LYS A 82 3.41 -5.66 -18.13
C LYS A 82 3.53 -4.39 -17.26
N LEU A 83 4.08 -4.54 -16.07
CA LEU A 83 4.38 -3.45 -15.15
C LEU A 83 5.83 -3.55 -14.71
N ARG A 84 6.40 -2.41 -14.33
CA ARG A 84 7.70 -2.32 -13.67
C ARG A 84 7.50 -1.90 -12.22
N LEU A 85 7.97 -2.71 -11.27
CA LEU A 85 8.00 -2.34 -9.87
C LEU A 85 9.20 -1.41 -9.63
N LEU A 86 8.94 -0.21 -9.11
CA LEU A 86 9.96 0.82 -8.92
C LEU A 86 10.53 0.80 -7.50
N ALA A 87 9.66 0.68 -6.51
CA ALA A 87 10.01 0.59 -5.09
C ALA A 87 8.88 -0.11 -4.32
N THR A 88 9.20 -0.59 -3.13
CA THR A 88 8.23 -1.14 -2.18
C THR A 88 8.15 -0.26 -0.92
N TRP A 89 7.04 -0.38 -0.19
CA TRP A 89 6.72 0.46 0.98
C TRP A 89 7.19 -0.10 2.31
N GLY A 90 7.57 -1.38 2.34
CA GLY A 90 7.88 -2.10 3.57
C GLY A 90 9.21 -1.69 4.22
N GLU A 91 9.40 -2.09 5.47
CA GLU A 91 10.69 -1.96 6.17
C GLU A 91 11.81 -2.73 5.47
N GLN A 92 11.46 -3.83 4.80
CA GLN A 92 12.38 -4.74 4.11
C GLN A 92 11.85 -5.06 2.72
N ARG A 93 12.76 -5.43 1.80
CA ARG A 93 12.39 -5.92 0.48
C ARG A 93 11.53 -7.17 0.58
N THR A 94 10.60 -7.31 -0.35
CA THR A 94 9.81 -8.55 -0.41
C THR A 94 10.65 -9.72 -0.90
N PRO A 95 10.41 -10.93 -0.41
CA PRO A 95 11.19 -12.11 -0.80
C PRO A 95 11.12 -12.42 -2.30
N ARG A 96 10.03 -12.05 -2.94
CA ARG A 96 9.76 -12.31 -4.36
C ARG A 96 10.46 -11.31 -5.29
N PHE A 97 10.61 -10.06 -4.86
CA PHE A 97 11.22 -8.98 -5.64
C PHE A 97 12.44 -8.39 -4.93
N LYS A 98 13.42 -9.26 -4.66
CA LYS A 98 14.63 -8.93 -3.88
C LYS A 98 15.49 -7.82 -4.48
N ASP A 99 15.41 -7.63 -5.79
CA ASP A 99 16.18 -6.63 -6.52
C ASP A 99 15.53 -5.24 -6.47
N VAL A 100 14.27 -5.15 -6.01
CA VAL A 100 13.54 -3.90 -5.93
C VAL A 100 13.75 -3.27 -4.54
N PRO A 101 14.27 -2.03 -4.47
CA PRO A 101 14.53 -1.37 -3.20
C PRO A 101 13.24 -0.96 -2.49
N THR A 102 13.32 -0.79 -1.18
CA THR A 102 12.28 -0.08 -0.42
C THR A 102 12.47 1.43 -0.53
N LEU A 103 11.43 2.22 -0.27
CA LEU A 103 11.54 3.67 -0.18
C LEU A 103 12.58 4.10 0.87
N LYS A 104 12.65 3.36 1.98
CA LYS A 104 13.61 3.58 3.06
C LYS A 104 15.06 3.40 2.58
N GLU A 105 15.34 2.36 1.80
CA GLU A 105 16.67 2.14 1.19
C GLU A 105 17.05 3.22 0.18
N LEU A 106 16.05 3.83 -0.47
CA LEU A 106 16.25 4.98 -1.38
C LEU A 106 16.45 6.31 -0.64
N GLY A 107 16.45 6.31 0.69
CA GLY A 107 16.67 7.50 1.52
C GLY A 107 15.39 8.23 1.95
N TYR A 108 14.22 7.73 1.58
CA TYR A 108 12.94 8.27 2.03
C TYR A 108 12.47 7.50 3.27
N ASN A 109 12.35 8.18 4.40
CA ASN A 109 11.88 7.55 5.65
C ASN A 109 10.35 7.38 5.63
N VAL A 110 9.86 6.64 4.64
CA VAL A 110 8.45 6.32 4.43
C VAL A 110 8.27 4.82 4.48
N VAL A 111 7.45 4.38 5.42
CA VAL A 111 7.04 2.98 5.57
C VAL A 111 5.53 2.95 5.71
N VAL A 112 4.89 2.24 4.81
CA VAL A 112 3.42 2.12 4.75
C VAL A 112 3.05 0.66 4.84
N ASP A 113 2.33 0.32 5.88
CA ASP A 113 1.70 -0.97 6.05
C ASP A 113 0.19 -0.84 5.78
N ALA A 114 -0.38 -1.80 5.08
CA ALA A 114 -1.82 -1.89 4.84
C ALA A 114 -2.36 -3.17 5.50
N PRO A 115 -2.48 -3.19 6.84
CA PRO A 115 -2.86 -4.39 7.56
C PRO A 115 -4.32 -4.76 7.28
N ASN A 116 -4.55 -6.04 7.03
CA ASN A 116 -5.90 -6.61 7.01
C ASN A 116 -6.20 -7.17 8.41
N GLY A 117 -7.29 -6.74 9.00
CA GLY A 117 -7.72 -7.19 10.32
C GLY A 117 -9.16 -7.71 10.32
N ILE A 118 -9.47 -8.56 11.28
CA ILE A 118 -10.82 -9.07 11.51
C ILE A 118 -11.31 -8.53 12.84
N GLY A 119 -12.40 -7.77 12.81
CA GLY A 119 -13.05 -7.22 13.98
C GLY A 119 -14.30 -8.00 14.37
N ALA A 120 -14.64 -7.96 15.65
CA ALA A 120 -15.90 -8.46 16.17
C ALA A 120 -16.69 -7.32 16.84
N PRO A 121 -18.03 -7.40 16.92
CA PRO A 121 -18.83 -6.42 17.64
C PRO A 121 -18.42 -6.31 19.11
N LYS A 122 -18.59 -5.12 19.68
CA LYS A 122 -18.36 -4.90 21.11
C LYS A 122 -19.34 -5.76 21.92
N GLY A 123 -18.82 -6.45 22.95
CA GLY A 123 -19.65 -7.28 23.84
C GLY A 123 -19.83 -8.73 23.40
N VAL A 124 -19.08 -9.20 22.41
CA VAL A 124 -19.02 -10.65 22.11
C VAL A 124 -18.54 -11.41 23.36
N ASP A 125 -19.19 -12.54 23.62
CA ASP A 125 -18.80 -13.44 24.70
C ASP A 125 -17.31 -13.77 24.66
N PRO A 126 -16.58 -13.64 25.80
CA PRO A 126 -15.14 -13.89 25.84
C PRO A 126 -14.74 -15.30 25.38
N ALA A 127 -15.57 -16.31 25.63
CA ALA A 127 -15.28 -17.67 25.19
C ALA A 127 -15.41 -17.83 23.66
N ILE A 128 -16.39 -17.14 23.04
CA ILE A 128 -16.54 -17.09 21.59
C ILE A 128 -15.35 -16.35 20.98
N LEU A 129 -14.97 -15.22 21.57
CA LEU A 129 -13.83 -14.42 21.10
C LEU A 129 -12.52 -15.22 21.16
N ALA A 130 -12.27 -15.93 22.25
CA ALA A 130 -11.09 -16.78 22.39
C ALA A 130 -11.05 -17.89 21.31
N ARG A 131 -12.20 -18.52 21.06
CA ARG A 131 -12.32 -19.54 20.02
C ARG A 131 -12.10 -19.00 18.62
N LEU A 132 -12.61 -17.81 18.30
CA LEU A 132 -12.36 -17.14 17.03
C LEU A 132 -10.87 -16.81 16.85
N ARG A 133 -10.21 -16.25 17.86
CA ARG A 133 -8.77 -15.96 17.82
C ARG A 133 -7.95 -17.20 17.55
N ASP A 134 -8.25 -18.31 18.25
CA ASP A 134 -7.54 -19.57 18.04
C ASP A 134 -7.74 -20.10 16.61
N ALA A 135 -8.96 -20.06 16.09
CA ALA A 135 -9.27 -20.48 14.72
C ALA A 135 -8.51 -19.64 13.67
N PHE A 136 -8.47 -18.32 13.83
CA PHE A 136 -7.71 -17.44 12.92
C PHE A 136 -6.20 -17.65 13.02
N ARG A 137 -5.67 -17.84 14.22
CA ARG A 137 -4.25 -18.17 14.41
C ARG A 137 -3.87 -19.45 13.68
N GLN A 138 -4.69 -20.49 13.79
CA GLN A 138 -4.48 -21.76 13.08
C GLN A 138 -4.59 -21.58 11.57
N ALA A 139 -5.60 -20.84 11.10
CA ALA A 139 -5.79 -20.57 9.68
C ALA A 139 -4.59 -19.84 9.07
N VAL A 140 -4.08 -18.80 9.72
CA VAL A 140 -2.90 -18.04 9.25
C VAL A 140 -1.64 -18.90 9.22
N ALA A 141 -1.51 -19.88 10.11
CA ALA A 141 -0.38 -20.81 10.14
C ALA A 141 -0.51 -21.95 9.11
N SER A 142 -1.63 -22.07 8.41
CA SER A 142 -1.87 -23.16 7.45
C SER A 142 -1.04 -23.02 6.17
N PRO A 143 -0.65 -24.14 5.54
CA PRO A 143 0.04 -24.14 4.24
C PRO A 143 -0.80 -23.49 3.14
N GLU A 144 -2.11 -23.61 3.19
CA GLU A 144 -3.04 -23.03 2.21
C GLU A 144 -3.02 -21.51 2.27
N PHE A 145 -3.06 -20.93 3.47
CA PHE A 145 -2.96 -19.48 3.67
C PHE A 145 -1.61 -18.96 3.17
N LYS A 146 -0.53 -19.65 3.53
CA LYS A 146 0.82 -19.31 3.06
C LYS A 146 0.90 -19.36 1.53
N ALA A 147 0.35 -20.36 0.87
CA ALA A 147 0.37 -20.47 -0.58
C ALA A 147 -0.37 -19.29 -1.27
N VAL A 148 -1.45 -18.82 -0.67
CA VAL A 148 -2.19 -17.64 -1.18
C VAL A 148 -1.36 -16.38 -1.00
N THR A 149 -0.80 -16.13 0.18
CA THR A 149 -0.03 -14.92 0.48
C THR A 149 1.28 -14.86 -0.31
N ASP A 150 1.97 -15.99 -0.49
CA ASP A 150 3.16 -16.07 -1.35
C ASP A 150 2.82 -15.73 -2.83
N ARG A 151 1.64 -16.16 -3.31
CA ARG A 151 1.21 -15.89 -4.69
C ARG A 151 0.98 -14.40 -4.97
N ILE A 152 0.50 -13.66 -3.99
CA ILE A 152 0.19 -12.23 -4.11
C ILE A 152 1.28 -11.33 -3.50
N ASP A 153 2.42 -11.91 -3.11
CA ASP A 153 3.53 -11.20 -2.44
C ASP A 153 3.08 -10.39 -1.22
N ALA A 154 2.19 -10.96 -0.41
CA ALA A 154 1.70 -10.34 0.82
C ALA A 154 2.40 -10.96 2.03
N PRO A 155 3.38 -10.28 2.64
CA PRO A 155 4.04 -10.79 3.84
C PRO A 155 3.05 -10.92 4.99
N VAL A 156 3.11 -12.06 5.68
CA VAL A 156 2.22 -12.34 6.81
C VAL A 156 2.82 -11.78 8.09
N MET A 157 2.14 -10.83 8.70
CA MET A 157 2.42 -10.31 10.03
C MET A 157 1.22 -10.58 10.93
N TYR A 158 1.24 -11.71 11.65
CA TYR A 158 0.14 -12.04 12.56
C TYR A 158 0.32 -11.33 13.91
N LEU A 159 -0.69 -10.57 14.29
CA LEU A 159 -0.81 -9.98 15.61
C LEU A 159 -2.13 -10.42 16.25
N ASP A 160 -2.09 -10.87 17.48
CA ASP A 160 -3.30 -11.21 18.25
C ASP A 160 -3.82 -9.99 19.03
N GLY A 161 -5.06 -10.03 19.43
CA GLY A 161 -5.86 -9.12 20.23
C GLY A 161 -5.13 -7.88 20.78
N PRO A 162 -4.48 -7.97 21.95
CA PRO A 162 -3.85 -6.79 22.58
C PRO A 162 -2.70 -6.19 21.76
N ASP A 163 -1.92 -7.01 21.08
CA ASP A 163 -0.80 -6.54 20.25
C ASP A 163 -1.33 -5.87 18.97
N TYR A 164 -2.39 -6.43 18.38
CA TYR A 164 -3.06 -5.81 17.25
C TYR A 164 -3.72 -4.49 17.63
N GLU A 165 -4.40 -4.42 18.77
CA GLU A 165 -4.98 -3.17 19.26
C GLU A 165 -3.92 -2.07 19.49
N LYS A 166 -2.80 -2.43 20.09
CA LYS A 166 -1.67 -1.51 20.26
C LYS A 166 -1.12 -1.02 18.93
N TYR A 167 -0.96 -1.93 17.98
CA TYR A 167 -0.50 -1.61 16.63
C TYR A 167 -1.46 -0.66 15.91
N VAL A 168 -2.77 -0.99 15.88
CA VAL A 168 -3.80 -0.16 15.22
C VAL A 168 -3.87 1.24 15.84
N ASN A 169 -3.78 1.34 17.18
CA ASN A 169 -3.76 2.64 17.85
C ASN A 169 -2.54 3.49 17.46
N ALA A 170 -1.36 2.87 17.33
CA ALA A 170 -0.15 3.57 16.89
C ALA A 170 -0.27 4.05 15.43
N VAL A 171 -0.77 3.19 14.54
CA VAL A 171 -1.05 3.55 13.13
C VAL A 171 -2.07 4.68 13.05
N TYR A 172 -3.18 4.58 13.80
CA TYR A 172 -4.21 5.61 13.85
C TYR A 172 -3.66 6.98 14.26
N GLN A 173 -2.80 7.03 15.28
CA GLN A 173 -2.16 8.26 15.71
C GLN A 173 -1.25 8.85 14.62
N LYS A 174 -0.39 8.02 14.00
CA LYS A 174 0.49 8.43 12.90
C LYS A 174 -0.33 8.99 11.73
N GLU A 175 -1.33 8.24 11.26
CA GLU A 175 -2.13 8.61 10.10
C GLU A 175 -3.00 9.84 10.36
N THR A 176 -3.54 10.01 11.57
CA THR A 176 -4.32 11.22 11.92
C THR A 176 -3.48 12.48 11.76
N VAL A 177 -2.25 12.47 12.27
CA VAL A 177 -1.32 13.61 12.11
C VAL A 177 -1.00 13.86 10.64
N LEU A 178 -0.80 12.81 9.86
CA LEU A 178 -0.47 12.92 8.44
C LEU A 178 -1.65 13.44 7.62
N ILE A 179 -2.86 12.91 7.85
CA ILE A 179 -4.09 13.34 7.19
C ILE A 179 -4.36 14.83 7.45
N ASP A 180 -4.16 15.30 8.68
CA ASP A 180 -4.35 16.71 9.02
C ASP A 180 -3.28 17.59 8.37
N LYS A 181 -2.02 17.15 8.38
CA LYS A 181 -0.90 17.86 7.73
C LYS A 181 -1.08 17.98 6.21
N LEU A 182 -1.57 16.94 5.56
CA LEU A 182 -1.84 16.88 4.13
C LEU A 182 -3.20 17.48 3.74
N LYS A 183 -4.01 17.92 4.72
CA LYS A 183 -5.38 18.46 4.52
C LYS A 183 -6.32 17.50 3.77
N LEU A 184 -6.07 16.20 3.86
CA LEU A 184 -6.85 15.20 3.12
C LEU A 184 -8.33 15.17 3.53
N ARG A 185 -8.68 15.66 4.73
CA ARG A 185 -10.09 15.79 5.15
C ARG A 185 -10.89 16.74 4.26
N GLU A 186 -10.26 17.71 3.63
CA GLU A 186 -10.92 18.64 2.71
C GLU A 186 -11.26 17.92 1.39
N LEU A 187 -10.36 17.07 0.91
CA LEU A 187 -10.55 16.27 -0.30
C LEU A 187 -11.62 15.16 -0.13
N MET A 188 -11.86 14.71 1.10
CA MET A 188 -12.86 13.67 1.40
C MET A 188 -14.29 14.21 1.54
N LYS A 189 -14.50 15.53 1.52
CA LYS A 189 -15.82 16.17 1.66
C LYS A 189 -16.53 16.42 0.32
N GLY A 190 -15.87 16.19 -0.79
CA GLY A 190 -16.42 16.26 -2.16
C GLY A 190 -16.80 14.90 -2.67
#